data_666e689985fc7f41cb4419ebce1dd00a
#
_entry.id   666e689985fc7f41cb4419ebce1dd00a
#
_cell.length_a   1.000
_cell.length_b   1.000
_cell.length_c   1.000
_cell.angle_alpha   90.00
_cell.angle_beta   90.00
_cell.angle_gamma   90.00
#
_symmetry.space_group_name_H-M   'P 1'
#
loop_
_entity.id
_entity.type
_entity.pdbx_description
1 polymer ?
#
loop_
_entity_poly.entity_id
_entity_poly.type
_entity_poly.pdbx_seq_one_letter_code
_entity_poly.pdbx_strand_id
1 'polypeptide(L)'
;MAERINVLFIAPKQPPCVRQIVNDLRSKQELVEGHIEMVRPFDNNIVAVCNDEGVINGMPFNRELNNGTFIFGPMFLCKERLGEDGYQLDGLNETELVRYQKQFAKPEVLVNWGGHYMALPMALFNEALGPDL
;
A
#
# COMPACT_ATOMS: atom_id res chain seq x y z
N MET A 1 25.06 -11.62 5.20
CA MET A 1 24.03 -11.65 4.15
C MET A 1 22.82 -10.86 4.59
N ALA A 2 22.23 -10.10 3.69
CA ALA A 2 21.04 -9.34 4.01
C ALA A 2 19.83 -10.27 4.17
N GLU A 3 19.05 -10.00 5.19
CA GLU A 3 17.78 -10.69 5.44
C GLU A 3 16.78 -10.41 4.32
N ARG A 4 15.98 -11.40 3.97
CA ARG A 4 14.85 -11.22 3.05
C ARG A 4 13.58 -11.28 3.84
N ILE A 5 12.62 -10.42 3.45
CA ILE A 5 11.31 -10.36 4.09
C ILE A 5 10.21 -10.46 3.05
N ASN A 6 9.07 -10.98 3.47
CA ASN A 6 7.86 -11.01 2.65
C ASN A 6 7.00 -9.80 2.99
N VAL A 7 6.67 -9.03 1.98
CA VAL A 7 5.80 -7.85 2.12
C VAL A 7 4.60 -8.02 1.20
N LEU A 8 3.53 -7.29 1.48
CA LEU A 8 2.37 -7.26 0.61
C LEU A 8 2.45 -6.00 -0.25
N PHE A 9 2.75 -6.19 -1.52
CA PHE A 9 2.88 -5.10 -2.48
C PHE A 9 1.54 -4.76 -3.10
N ILE A 10 1.20 -3.48 -3.11
CA ILE A 10 -0.08 -2.98 -3.62
C ILE A 10 0.21 -1.85 -4.59
N ALA A 11 0.03 -2.13 -5.88
CA ALA A 11 0.17 -1.14 -6.94
C ALA A 11 -1.19 -0.53 -7.27
N PRO A 12 -1.22 0.73 -7.76
CA PRO A 12 -2.47 1.34 -8.20
C PRO A 12 -3.21 0.48 -9.21
N LYS A 13 -4.52 0.33 -9.04
CA LYS A 13 -5.42 -0.39 -9.93
C LYS A 13 -5.15 -1.89 -10.04
N GLN A 14 -4.36 -2.44 -9.12
CA GLN A 14 -4.01 -3.87 -9.12
C GLN A 14 -4.39 -4.51 -7.80
N PRO A 15 -4.72 -5.81 -7.81
CA PRO A 15 -4.84 -6.54 -6.55
C PRO A 15 -3.47 -6.67 -5.88
N PRO A 16 -3.45 -6.84 -4.54
CA PRO A 16 -2.19 -7.03 -3.82
C PRO A 16 -1.45 -8.29 -4.26
N CYS A 17 -0.13 -8.26 -4.17
CA CYS A 17 0.68 -9.44 -4.39
C CYS A 17 1.80 -9.54 -3.36
N VAL A 18 2.19 -10.76 -3.04
CA VAL A 18 3.31 -11.00 -2.14
C VAL A 18 4.62 -10.79 -2.88
N ARG A 19 5.51 -10.02 -2.27
CA ARG A 19 6.86 -9.79 -2.79
C ARG A 19 7.86 -10.14 -1.71
N GLN A 20 8.91 -10.84 -2.09
CA GLN A 20 10.06 -11.04 -1.22
C GLN A 20 11.14 -10.04 -1.61
N ILE A 21 11.61 -9.26 -0.64
CA ILE A 21 12.61 -8.23 -0.87
C ILE A 21 13.74 -8.38 0.15
N VAL A 22 14.89 -7.83 -0.18
CA VAL A 22 15.97 -7.65 0.78
C VAL A 22 15.53 -6.59 1.79
N ASN A 23 15.76 -6.87 3.08
CA ASN A 23 15.34 -5.94 4.14
C ASN A 23 16.34 -4.81 4.30
N ASP A 24 16.41 -3.95 3.31
CA ASP A 24 17.26 -2.76 3.33
C ASP A 24 16.47 -1.55 2.78
N LEU A 25 17.02 -0.38 2.97
CA LEU A 25 16.36 0.87 2.53
C LEU A 25 16.25 0.94 1.02
N ARG A 26 17.28 0.52 0.30
CA ARG A 26 17.30 0.60 -1.15
C ARG A 26 16.19 -0.23 -1.79
N SER A 27 16.00 -1.46 -1.33
CA SER A 27 14.94 -2.34 -1.85
C SER A 27 13.55 -1.75 -1.60
N LYS A 28 13.36 -1.13 -0.44
CA LYS A 28 12.09 -0.47 -0.11
C LYS A 28 11.86 0.75 -0.98
N GLN A 29 12.88 1.55 -1.20
CA GLN A 29 12.79 2.72 -2.09
C GLN A 29 12.49 2.32 -3.52
N GLU A 30 13.05 1.22 -4.01
CA GLU A 30 12.77 0.72 -5.35
C GLU A 30 11.30 0.32 -5.50
N LEU A 31 10.71 -0.31 -4.49
CA LEU A 31 9.30 -0.69 -4.55
C LEU A 31 8.37 0.51 -4.65
N VAL A 32 8.66 1.58 -3.93
CA VAL A 32 7.80 2.77 -3.91
C VAL A 32 8.26 3.86 -4.88
N GLU A 33 9.35 3.62 -5.61
CA GLU A 33 9.88 4.50 -6.64
C GLU A 33 10.36 5.85 -6.11
N GLY A 34 10.92 5.86 -4.90
CA GLY A 34 11.46 7.07 -4.30
C GLY A 34 11.67 6.93 -2.82
N HIS A 35 11.75 8.06 -2.15
CA HIS A 35 11.91 8.09 -0.70
C HIS A 35 10.66 7.55 -0.01
N ILE A 36 10.86 6.86 1.11
CA ILE A 36 9.77 6.18 1.80
C ILE A 36 9.15 7.07 2.87
N GLU A 37 7.85 6.92 3.04
CA GLU A 37 7.07 7.42 4.16
C GLU A 37 6.34 6.25 4.78
N MET A 38 6.26 6.20 6.10
CA MET A 38 5.52 5.16 6.81
C MET A 38 4.22 5.74 7.34
N VAL A 39 3.13 5.02 7.07
CA VAL A 39 1.79 5.36 7.56
C VAL A 39 1.30 4.22 8.44
N ARG A 40 0.70 4.55 9.57
CA ARG A 40 0.22 3.57 10.53
C ARG A 40 -1.32 3.60 10.58
N PRO A 41 -1.99 2.94 9.62
CA PRO A 41 -3.45 3.02 9.50
C PRO A 41 -4.22 2.05 10.38
N PHE A 42 -3.52 1.12 11.04
CA PHE A 42 -4.14 0.04 11.81
C PHE A 42 -3.81 0.19 13.30
N ASP A 43 -4.62 -0.45 14.15
CA ASP A 43 -4.41 -0.46 15.60
C ASP A 43 -3.41 -1.53 16.05
N ASN A 44 -2.48 -1.89 15.17
CA ASN A 44 -1.46 -2.89 15.43
C ASN A 44 -0.12 -2.42 14.88
N ASN A 45 0.85 -3.33 14.79
CA ASN A 45 2.20 -3.01 14.33
C ASN A 45 2.39 -3.12 12.81
N ILE A 46 1.32 -3.30 12.06
CA ILE A 46 1.39 -3.31 10.60
C ILE A 46 1.46 -1.87 10.08
N VAL A 47 2.39 -1.61 9.19
CA VAL A 47 2.59 -0.28 8.61
C VAL A 47 2.51 -0.34 7.10
N ALA A 48 2.06 0.77 6.51
CA ALA A 48 2.10 0.97 5.06
C ALA A 48 3.30 1.85 4.74
N VAL A 49 4.11 1.40 3.79
CA VAL A 49 5.27 2.15 3.29
C VAL A 49 4.94 2.62 1.88
N CYS A 50 5.05 3.91 1.65
CA CYS A 50 4.69 4.52 0.37
C CYS A 50 5.71 5.59 -0.03
N ASN A 51 5.52 6.18 -1.22
CA ASN A 51 6.35 7.28 -1.68
C ASN A 51 5.96 8.55 -0.93
N ASP A 52 6.93 9.26 -0.35
CA ASP A 52 6.65 10.46 0.45
C ASP A 52 6.24 11.67 -0.40
N GLU A 53 6.42 11.60 -1.72
CA GLU A 53 6.08 12.67 -2.66
C GLU A 53 5.09 12.21 -3.73
N GLY A 54 4.27 11.20 -3.44
CA GLY A 54 3.37 10.62 -4.43
C GLY A 54 2.42 11.64 -5.06
N VAL A 55 1.82 12.52 -4.27
CA VAL A 55 0.92 13.56 -4.77
C VAL A 55 1.69 14.58 -5.60
N ILE A 56 2.82 15.06 -5.09
CA ILE A 56 3.64 16.07 -5.76
C ILE A 56 4.14 15.55 -7.11
N ASN A 57 4.51 14.28 -7.17
CA ASN A 57 5.02 13.65 -8.38
C ASN A 57 3.92 13.22 -9.36
N GLY A 58 2.65 13.48 -9.03
CA GLY A 58 1.54 13.12 -9.90
C GLY A 58 1.32 11.61 -10.04
N MET A 59 1.70 10.84 -9.04
CA MET A 59 1.52 9.39 -9.08
C MET A 59 0.03 9.03 -9.04
N PRO A 60 -0.39 7.94 -9.68
CA PRO A 60 -1.79 7.56 -9.68
C PRO A 60 -2.28 7.16 -8.30
N PHE A 61 -3.57 7.41 -8.04
CA PHE A 61 -4.22 7.02 -6.79
C PHE A 61 -4.20 5.50 -6.63
N ASN A 62 -3.92 5.04 -5.41
CA ASN A 62 -3.87 3.62 -5.08
C ASN A 62 -5.06 3.20 -4.21
N ARG A 63 -5.05 3.57 -2.97
CA ARG A 63 -6.07 3.15 -1.98
C ARG A 63 -6.28 4.22 -0.94
N GLU A 64 -7.46 4.19 -0.33
CA GLU A 64 -7.70 4.88 0.94
C GLU A 64 -7.44 3.89 2.08
N LEU A 65 -6.66 4.32 3.06
CA LEU A 65 -6.35 3.51 4.24
C LEU A 65 -7.38 3.72 5.34
N ASN A 66 -7.38 2.84 6.33
CA ASN A 66 -8.36 2.83 7.43
C ASN A 66 -8.43 4.15 8.19
N ASN A 67 -7.32 4.89 8.25
CA ASN A 67 -7.26 6.18 8.94
C ASN A 67 -7.65 7.36 8.04
N GLY A 68 -8.16 7.11 6.84
CA GLY A 68 -8.55 8.14 5.89
C GLY A 68 -7.43 8.68 5.01
N THR A 69 -6.22 8.15 5.12
CA THR A 69 -5.11 8.59 4.29
C THR A 69 -5.27 8.06 2.86
N PHE A 70 -5.16 8.95 1.88
CA PHE A 70 -5.15 8.58 0.46
C PHE A 70 -3.71 8.34 0.03
N ILE A 71 -3.44 7.15 -0.53
CA ILE A 71 -2.11 6.77 -1.01
C ILE A 71 -2.06 6.93 -2.53
N PHE A 72 -1.05 7.64 -3.00
CA PHE A 72 -0.75 7.82 -4.42
C PHE A 72 0.57 7.14 -4.74
N GLY A 73 0.57 6.32 -5.78
CA GLY A 73 1.71 5.51 -6.14
C GLY A 73 1.71 4.14 -5.46
N PRO A 74 2.72 3.32 -5.75
CA PRO A 74 2.82 1.99 -5.14
C PRO A 74 3.09 2.08 -3.63
N MET A 75 2.60 1.08 -2.91
CA MET A 75 2.87 0.93 -1.48
C MET A 75 3.08 -0.54 -1.16
N PHE A 76 3.60 -0.81 0.03
CA PHE A 76 3.63 -2.16 0.56
C PHE A 76 3.36 -2.16 2.06
N LEU A 77 2.83 -3.28 2.54
CA LEU A 77 2.60 -3.49 3.96
C LEU A 77 3.70 -4.35 4.53
N CYS A 78 4.20 -3.97 5.69
CA CYS A 78 5.16 -4.73 6.46
C CYS A 78 4.87 -4.53 7.95
N LYS A 79 5.73 -5.08 8.80
CA LYS A 79 5.55 -5.04 10.24
C LYS A 79 6.61 -4.16 10.87
N GLU A 80 6.21 -3.35 11.85
CA GLU A 80 7.13 -2.56 12.65
C GLU A 80 7.42 -3.31 13.96
N ARG A 81 8.69 -3.39 14.32
CA ARG A 81 9.13 -4.08 15.53
C ARG A 81 10.10 -3.18 16.28
N LEU A 82 9.92 -3.08 17.59
CA LEU A 82 10.87 -2.37 18.45
C LEU A 82 12.06 -3.29 18.75
N GLY A 83 13.23 -2.91 18.27
CA GLY A 83 14.47 -3.60 18.54
C GLY A 83 15.35 -2.81 19.51
N GLU A 84 16.54 -3.30 19.77
CA GLU A 84 17.50 -2.64 20.67
C GLU A 84 17.93 -1.27 20.17
N ASP A 85 18.01 -1.12 18.85
CA ASP A 85 18.43 0.13 18.21
C ASP A 85 17.25 0.96 17.70
N GLY A 86 16.05 0.76 18.27
CA GLY A 86 14.86 1.48 17.87
C GLY A 86 13.93 0.61 17.02
N TYR A 87 13.04 1.25 16.27
CA TYR A 87 12.09 0.54 15.43
C TYR A 87 12.75 -0.02 14.19
N GLN A 88 12.39 -1.25 13.87
CA GLN A 88 12.86 -1.95 12.68
C GLN A 88 11.65 -2.45 11.89
N LEU A 89 11.78 -2.51 10.57
CA LEU A 89 10.76 -3.09 9.71
C LEU A 89 11.06 -4.57 9.49
N ASP A 90 10.01 -5.36 9.48
CA ASP A 90 10.08 -6.82 9.36
C ASP A 90 9.01 -7.29 8.39
N GLY A 91 9.12 -8.55 7.96
CA GLY A 91 8.17 -9.13 7.03
C GLY A 91 6.87 -9.55 7.69
N LEU A 92 5.87 -9.79 6.84
CA LEU A 92 4.57 -10.33 7.26
C LEU A 92 4.63 -11.85 7.25
N ASN A 93 3.93 -12.47 8.21
CA ASN A 93 3.75 -13.91 8.19
C ASN A 93 2.60 -14.29 7.25
N GLU A 94 2.40 -15.60 7.04
CA GLU A 94 1.40 -16.08 6.10
C GLU A 94 -0.02 -15.64 6.47
N THR A 95 -0.37 -15.69 7.75
CA THR A 95 -1.68 -15.28 8.23
C THR A 95 -1.93 -13.79 7.95
N GLU A 96 -0.94 -12.96 8.21
CA GLU A 96 -1.02 -11.53 7.95
C GLU A 96 -1.13 -11.24 6.44
N LEU A 97 -0.35 -11.91 5.64
CA LEU A 97 -0.41 -11.76 4.18
C LEU A 97 -1.80 -12.08 3.64
N VAL A 98 -2.38 -13.21 4.06
CA VAL A 98 -3.73 -13.60 3.63
C VAL A 98 -4.77 -12.59 4.08
N ARG A 99 -4.68 -12.14 5.34
CA ARG A 99 -5.64 -11.18 5.90
C ARG A 99 -5.67 -9.89 5.10
N TYR A 100 -4.51 -9.32 4.82
CA TYR A 100 -4.44 -8.04 4.14
C TYR A 100 -4.61 -8.16 2.63
N GLN A 101 -4.31 -9.30 2.03
CA GLN A 101 -4.70 -9.57 0.65
C GLN A 101 -6.20 -9.48 0.46
N LYS A 102 -6.97 -10.00 1.42
CA LYS A 102 -8.43 -9.91 1.38
C LYS A 102 -8.92 -8.48 1.58
N GLN A 103 -8.31 -7.77 2.54
CA GLN A 103 -8.72 -6.41 2.86
C GLN A 103 -8.51 -5.45 1.67
N PHE A 104 -7.41 -5.60 0.94
CA PHE A 104 -7.05 -4.71 -0.17
C PHE A 104 -7.30 -5.33 -1.54
N ALA A 105 -8.06 -6.43 -1.60
CA ALA A 105 -8.27 -7.19 -2.83
C ALA A 105 -8.87 -6.37 -3.96
N LYS A 106 -9.72 -5.40 -3.63
CA LYS A 106 -10.45 -4.60 -4.62
C LYS A 106 -9.70 -3.30 -4.90
N PRO A 107 -9.18 -3.11 -6.12
CA PRO A 107 -8.61 -1.82 -6.51
C PRO A 107 -9.65 -0.70 -6.40
N GLU A 108 -9.16 0.51 -6.14
CA GLU A 108 -10.01 1.68 -5.92
C GLU A 108 -9.68 2.79 -6.91
N VAL A 109 -10.67 3.64 -7.16
CA VAL A 109 -10.50 4.87 -7.91
C VAL A 109 -10.87 6.06 -7.03
N LEU A 110 -10.23 7.19 -7.27
CA LEU A 110 -10.52 8.43 -6.56
C LEU A 110 -11.54 9.24 -7.36
N VAL A 111 -12.63 9.60 -6.72
CA VAL A 111 -13.72 10.34 -7.36
C VAL A 111 -13.86 11.69 -6.67
N ASN A 112 -13.98 12.74 -7.47
CA ASN A 112 -14.32 14.07 -6.98
C ASN A 112 -15.83 14.26 -7.13
N TRP A 113 -16.53 14.34 -6.01
CA TRP A 113 -17.98 14.51 -5.98
C TRP A 113 -18.32 15.84 -5.32
N GLY A 114 -18.60 16.85 -6.15
CA GLY A 114 -18.94 18.18 -5.65
C GLY A 114 -17.86 18.84 -4.80
N GLY A 115 -16.58 18.58 -5.10
CA GLY A 115 -15.46 19.09 -4.35
C GLY A 115 -14.99 18.17 -3.23
N HIS A 116 -15.68 17.06 -2.98
CA HIS A 116 -15.27 16.05 -2.01
C HIS A 116 -14.63 14.87 -2.73
N TYR A 117 -13.47 14.45 -2.24
CA TYR A 117 -12.80 13.28 -2.77
C TYR A 117 -13.18 12.04 -1.99
N MET A 118 -13.50 10.96 -2.70
CA MET A 118 -13.84 9.70 -2.09
C MET A 118 -13.25 8.55 -2.91
N ALA A 119 -12.81 7.51 -2.22
CA ALA A 119 -12.32 6.30 -2.85
C ALA A 119 -13.48 5.32 -3.02
N LEU A 120 -13.64 4.79 -4.21
CA LEU A 120 -14.67 3.81 -4.52
C LEU A 120 -14.05 2.60 -5.18
N PRO A 121 -14.63 1.40 -5.00
CA PRO A 121 -14.14 0.22 -5.71
C PRO A 121 -14.18 0.45 -7.23
N MET A 122 -13.08 0.14 -7.90
CA MET A 122 -12.97 0.29 -9.35
C MET A 122 -14.04 -0.53 -10.08
N ALA A 123 -14.41 -1.67 -9.54
CA ALA A 123 -15.42 -2.56 -10.12
C ALA A 123 -16.79 -1.90 -10.25
N LEU A 124 -17.15 -0.94 -9.37
CA LEU A 124 -18.40 -0.22 -9.48
C LEU A 124 -18.50 0.57 -10.78
N PHE A 125 -17.38 1.15 -11.22
CA PHE A 125 -17.36 1.89 -12.48
C PHE A 125 -17.46 0.97 -13.67
N ASN A 126 -16.78 -0.17 -13.63
CA ASN A 126 -16.86 -1.16 -14.70
C ASN A 126 -18.30 -1.66 -14.88
N GLU A 127 -19.00 -1.92 -13.76
CA GLU A 127 -20.40 -2.35 -13.81
C GLU A 127 -21.32 -1.23 -14.31
N ALA A 128 -21.12 0.00 -13.82
CA ALA A 128 -21.97 1.14 -14.19
C ALA A 128 -21.80 1.52 -15.66
N LEU A 129 -20.59 1.38 -16.21
CA LEU A 129 -20.30 1.73 -17.60
C LEU A 129 -20.55 0.57 -18.57
N GLY A 130 -20.68 -0.64 -18.03
CA GLY A 130 -20.88 -1.85 -18.81
C GLY A 130 -19.57 -2.46 -19.32
N PRO A 131 -19.62 -3.75 -19.74
CA PRO A 131 -18.42 -4.49 -20.12
C PRO A 131 -17.83 -4.07 -21.46
N ASP A 132 -18.54 -3.31 -22.26
CA ASP A 132 -18.15 -2.98 -23.64
C ASP A 132 -17.44 -1.63 -23.75
N LEU A 133 -17.03 -1.07 -22.61
CA LEU A 133 -16.33 0.21 -22.60
C LEU A 133 -14.82 0.09 -22.49
#